data_3a79c888da1d2902b92aff1ea1cfed09
#
_entry.id   3a79c888da1d2902b92aff1ea1cfed09
#
_cell.length_a   1.000
_cell.length_b   1.000
_cell.length_c   1.000
_cell.angle_alpha   90.00
_cell.angle_beta   90.00
_cell.angle_gamma   90.00
#
_symmetry.space_group_name_H-M   'P 1'
#
loop_
_entity.id
_entity.type
_entity.pdbx_description
1 polymer ?
#
loop_
_entity_poly.entity_id
_entity_poly.type
_entity_poly.pdbx_seq_one_letter_code
_entity_poly.pdbx_strand_id
1 'polypeptide(L)'
;MQPIVGLPSGPFTVILADPPWSISATAQIPSGRPSARPYTAMRQVDVYDLPVASIAAKDACLFLWATSPLLPEALYTMRAWGFEFKCVAFTWVKRNRVATEGWFWGMGWWTRSNPEFCLMGTRGDPKRVEKNVHSVVDAPVGEHSAKPAEVRDRIVRLMGDVPRIELFARERVQGWEAWGNEVEANAGNQGQTPRGETHE
;
A
#
# COMPACT_ATOMS: atom_id res chain seq x y z
N MET A 1 -19.35 5.35 8.03
CA MET A 1 -17.89 5.49 7.92
C MET A 1 -17.35 5.36 9.34
N GLN A 2 -16.68 4.27 9.67
CA GLN A 2 -16.01 4.19 10.99
C GLN A 2 -14.85 5.20 10.96
N PRO A 3 -14.65 5.98 12.03
CA PRO A 3 -13.53 6.90 12.11
C PRO A 3 -12.24 6.10 12.00
N ILE A 4 -11.33 6.55 11.13
CA ILE A 4 -9.99 5.99 11.08
C ILE A 4 -9.37 6.24 12.46
N VAL A 5 -9.11 5.16 13.19
CA VAL A 5 -8.40 5.25 14.49
C VAL A 5 -7.05 5.92 14.23
N GLY A 6 -6.61 6.76 15.16
CA GLY A 6 -5.36 7.51 15.00
C GLY A 6 -4.17 6.62 14.63
N LEU A 7 -3.21 7.19 13.92
CA LEU A 7 -1.96 6.48 13.58
C LEU A 7 -1.25 6.00 14.86
N PRO A 8 -0.61 4.82 14.84
CA PRO A 8 0.15 4.32 15.99
C PRO A 8 1.35 5.21 16.29
N SER A 9 1.86 5.12 17.51
CA SER A 9 3.04 5.89 17.93
C SER A 9 4.29 5.39 17.20
N GLY A 10 5.05 6.33 16.59
CA GLY A 10 6.36 6.08 15.99
C GLY A 10 7.50 6.16 17.00
N PRO A 11 8.76 6.36 16.55
CA PRO A 11 9.10 6.69 15.16
C PRO A 11 9.42 5.46 14.28
N PHE A 12 8.96 5.49 13.02
CA PHE A 12 9.26 4.46 12.02
C PHE A 12 10.29 4.95 11.00
N THR A 13 11.30 4.14 10.74
CA THR A 13 12.33 4.41 9.72
C THR A 13 11.85 4.03 8.33
N VAL A 14 10.97 3.04 8.23
CA VAL A 14 10.35 2.60 6.98
C VAL A 14 8.84 2.66 7.10
N ILE A 15 8.22 3.31 6.12
CA ILE A 15 6.76 3.38 5.97
C ILE A 15 6.42 2.82 4.59
N LEU A 16 5.62 1.75 4.54
CA LEU A 16 5.01 1.21 3.32
C LEU A 16 3.53 1.59 3.32
N ALA A 17 3.00 2.08 2.20
CA ALA A 17 1.62 2.50 2.11
C ALA A 17 0.98 2.12 0.77
N ASP A 18 -0.24 1.59 0.82
CA ASP A 18 -1.12 1.34 -0.34
C ASP A 18 -2.47 2.02 -0.12
N PRO A 19 -2.55 3.35 -0.27
CA PRO A 19 -3.80 4.06 0.00
C PRO A 19 -4.95 3.57 -0.87
N PRO A 20 -6.18 3.51 -0.34
CA PRO A 20 -7.36 3.15 -1.11
C PRO A 20 -7.77 4.32 -2.03
N TRP A 21 -6.97 4.55 -3.05
CA TRP A 21 -7.09 5.67 -3.97
C TRP A 21 -8.49 5.80 -4.55
N SER A 22 -9.08 6.98 -4.43
CA SER A 22 -10.25 7.37 -5.19
C SER A 22 -9.79 7.79 -6.59
N ILE A 23 -10.22 7.07 -7.63
CA ILE A 23 -10.13 7.61 -8.99
C ILE A 23 -11.20 8.69 -9.08
N SER A 24 -10.78 9.93 -8.90
CA SER A 24 -11.67 11.08 -8.92
C SER A 24 -12.48 11.16 -10.21
N ALA A 25 -13.65 11.80 -10.13
CA ALA A 25 -14.56 12.05 -11.23
C ALA A 25 -13.97 12.90 -12.38
N THR A 26 -12.77 13.42 -12.26
CA THR A 26 -12.02 14.06 -13.37
C THR A 26 -11.53 13.04 -14.41
N ALA A 27 -11.40 11.80 -14.02
CA ALA A 27 -11.24 10.72 -14.93
C ALA A 27 -12.65 10.33 -15.44
N GLN A 28 -13.15 11.00 -16.46
CA GLN A 28 -14.40 10.63 -17.13
C GLN A 28 -14.31 9.17 -17.55
N ILE A 29 -14.99 8.29 -16.82
CA ILE A 29 -15.21 6.91 -17.25
C ILE A 29 -16.31 7.00 -18.31
N PRO A 30 -16.03 6.84 -19.62
CA PRO A 30 -17.08 6.69 -20.59
C PRO A 30 -17.70 5.33 -20.35
N SER A 31 -18.97 5.31 -20.02
CA SER A 31 -19.81 4.14 -19.79
C SER A 31 -19.99 3.74 -18.32
N GLY A 32 -21.09 4.12 -17.81
CA GLY A 32 -22.05 3.73 -16.80
C GLY A 32 -21.99 2.36 -16.11
N ARG A 33 -20.81 1.75 -15.92
CA ARG A 33 -20.67 0.60 -15.03
C ARG A 33 -19.94 1.06 -13.77
N PRO A 34 -20.61 1.04 -12.60
CA PRO A 34 -19.92 1.16 -11.33
C PRO A 34 -18.90 0.03 -11.27
N SER A 35 -17.61 0.37 -11.23
CA SER A 35 -16.60 -0.62 -10.83
C SER A 35 -16.92 -0.99 -9.39
N ALA A 36 -17.46 -2.19 -9.16
CA ALA A 36 -17.61 -2.73 -7.82
C ALA A 36 -16.19 -2.91 -7.23
N ARG A 37 -15.74 -1.92 -6.46
CA ARG A 37 -14.49 -2.02 -5.72
C ARG A 37 -14.77 -2.76 -4.44
N PRO A 38 -13.92 -3.71 -4.06
CA PRO A 38 -14.10 -4.48 -2.84
C PRO A 38 -13.85 -3.66 -1.57
N TYR A 39 -13.45 -2.39 -1.69
CA TYR A 39 -13.15 -1.50 -0.57
C TYR A 39 -13.71 -0.09 -0.81
N THR A 40 -14.01 0.60 0.30
CA THR A 40 -14.43 2.00 0.26
C THR A 40 -13.20 2.88 -0.01
N ALA A 41 -13.18 3.54 -1.17
CA ALA A 41 -12.13 4.49 -1.50
C ALA A 41 -12.18 5.69 -0.54
N MET A 42 -11.00 6.17 -0.11
CA MET A 42 -10.87 7.44 0.61
C MET A 42 -10.88 8.61 -0.37
N ARG A 43 -11.37 9.78 0.07
CA ARG A 43 -11.16 11.00 -0.70
C ARG A 43 -9.66 11.32 -0.68
N GLN A 44 -9.13 11.83 -1.79
CA GLN A 44 -7.72 12.20 -1.86
C GLN A 44 -7.29 13.14 -0.73
N VAL A 45 -8.13 14.12 -0.41
CA VAL A 45 -7.84 15.05 0.67
C VAL A 45 -7.66 14.34 2.02
N ASP A 46 -8.46 13.33 2.32
CA ASP A 46 -8.34 12.58 3.58
C ASP A 46 -7.02 11.78 3.63
N VAL A 47 -6.51 11.32 2.47
CA VAL A 47 -5.19 10.67 2.38
C VAL A 47 -4.08 11.70 2.59
N TYR A 48 -4.18 12.88 1.97
CA TYR A 48 -3.16 13.93 2.11
C TYR A 48 -3.03 14.45 3.54
N ASP A 49 -4.16 14.56 4.24
CA ASP A 49 -4.26 15.12 5.59
C ASP A 49 -3.84 14.13 6.69
N LEU A 50 -3.54 12.87 6.35
CA LEU A 50 -3.00 11.92 7.34
C LEU A 50 -1.67 12.42 7.91
N PRO A 51 -1.52 12.50 9.24
CA PRO A 51 -0.34 13.05 9.87
C PRO A 51 0.85 12.07 9.87
N VAL A 52 1.19 11.50 8.71
CA VAL A 52 2.25 10.48 8.57
C VAL A 52 3.60 11.02 9.00
N ALA A 53 3.83 12.33 8.81
CA ALA A 53 5.06 12.98 9.29
C ALA A 53 5.28 12.84 10.81
N SER A 54 4.21 12.70 11.61
CA SER A 54 4.30 12.59 13.07
C SER A 54 4.80 11.23 13.56
N ILE A 55 4.64 10.19 12.75
CA ILE A 55 5.10 8.82 13.04
C ILE A 55 6.41 8.45 12.35
N ALA A 56 6.91 9.31 11.46
CA ALA A 56 8.15 9.09 10.74
C ALA A 56 9.38 9.45 11.59
N ALA A 57 10.41 8.63 11.54
CA ALA A 57 11.71 8.94 12.11
C ALA A 57 12.32 10.19 11.43
N LYS A 58 13.33 10.80 12.07
CA LYS A 58 14.07 11.93 11.48
C LYS A 58 14.62 11.57 10.11
N ASP A 59 15.22 10.38 10.02
CA ASP A 59 15.76 9.80 8.79
C ASP A 59 14.90 8.59 8.41
N ALA A 60 14.03 8.76 7.42
CA ALA A 60 13.02 7.76 7.06
C ALA A 60 12.81 7.62 5.55
N CYS A 61 12.38 6.43 5.14
CA CYS A 61 11.94 6.11 3.79
C CYS A 61 10.43 5.84 3.75
N LEU A 62 9.76 6.41 2.77
CA LEU A 62 8.40 6.10 2.38
C LEU A 62 8.42 5.28 1.09
N PHE A 63 7.69 4.15 1.09
CA PHE A 63 7.38 3.33 -0.07
C PHE A 63 5.88 3.44 -0.33
N LEU A 64 5.48 4.06 -1.45
CA LEU A 64 4.09 4.41 -1.73
C LEU A 64 3.63 3.76 -3.02
N TRP A 65 2.64 2.88 -2.94
CA TRP A 65 2.03 2.26 -4.11
C TRP A 65 1.12 3.22 -4.88
N ALA A 66 1.28 3.23 -6.19
CA ALA A 66 0.45 4.01 -7.09
C ALA A 66 0.27 3.30 -8.44
N THR A 67 -0.92 3.43 -9.00
CA THR A 67 -1.15 3.11 -10.41
C THR A 67 -0.72 4.29 -11.29
N SER A 68 -0.42 4.02 -12.57
CA SER A 68 0.05 5.03 -13.51
C SER A 68 -0.83 6.30 -13.57
N PRO A 69 -2.17 6.21 -13.61
CA PRO A 69 -3.03 7.40 -13.65
C PRO A 69 -2.98 8.25 -12.38
N LEU A 70 -2.53 7.68 -11.26
CA LEU A 70 -2.50 8.34 -9.94
C LEU A 70 -1.10 8.77 -9.50
N LEU A 71 -0.13 8.77 -10.42
CA LEU A 71 1.22 9.23 -10.11
C LEU A 71 1.27 10.69 -9.64
N PRO A 72 0.53 11.65 -10.22
CA PRO A 72 0.52 13.03 -9.72
C PRO A 72 0.02 13.11 -8.27
N GLU A 73 -1.06 12.38 -7.93
CA GLU A 73 -1.64 12.32 -6.59
C GLU A 73 -0.68 11.67 -5.59
N ALA A 74 0.01 10.60 -6.01
CA ALA A 74 1.00 9.94 -5.16
C ALA A 74 2.20 10.84 -4.88
N LEU A 75 2.70 11.58 -5.85
CA LEU A 75 3.78 12.55 -5.66
C LEU A 75 3.36 13.71 -4.75
N TYR A 76 2.10 14.16 -4.88
CA TYR A 76 1.55 15.16 -3.96
C TYR A 76 1.45 14.62 -2.54
N THR A 77 0.93 13.39 -2.37
CA THR A 77 0.82 12.70 -1.07
C THR A 77 2.18 12.59 -0.39
N MET A 78 3.22 12.17 -1.12
CA MET A 78 4.58 12.10 -0.57
C MET A 78 5.03 13.43 0.02
N ARG A 79 4.80 14.54 -0.69
CA ARG A 79 5.15 15.90 -0.21
C ARG A 79 4.33 16.29 1.00
N ALA A 80 3.01 16.04 0.98
CA ALA A 80 2.11 16.32 2.09
C ALA A 80 2.53 15.58 3.37
N TRP A 81 3.03 14.36 3.23
CA TRP A 81 3.55 13.55 4.33
C TRP A 81 5.00 13.87 4.74
N GLY A 82 5.62 14.87 4.10
CA GLY A 82 6.95 15.36 4.43
C GLY A 82 8.11 14.55 3.86
N PHE A 83 7.88 13.86 2.73
CA PHE A 83 8.90 13.10 2.02
C PHE A 83 9.20 13.70 0.64
N GLU A 84 10.47 13.66 0.25
CA GLU A 84 10.94 14.05 -1.07
C GLU A 84 11.08 12.81 -1.96
N PHE A 85 10.42 12.82 -3.12
CA PHE A 85 10.51 11.73 -4.10
C PHE A 85 11.95 11.52 -4.58
N LYS A 86 12.40 10.27 -4.64
CA LYS A 86 13.73 9.88 -5.13
C LYS A 86 13.68 9.04 -6.40
N CYS A 87 12.86 7.99 -6.41
CA CYS A 87 12.76 7.09 -7.57
C CYS A 87 11.50 6.21 -7.50
N VAL A 88 11.27 5.45 -8.56
CA VAL A 88 10.43 4.26 -8.52
C VAL A 88 11.28 3.13 -7.93
N ALA A 89 11.00 2.73 -6.69
CA ALA A 89 11.73 1.65 -6.03
C ALA A 89 11.40 0.29 -6.65
N PHE A 90 10.10 0.02 -6.84
CA PHE A 90 9.66 -1.24 -7.41
C PHE A 90 8.62 -1.01 -8.50
N THR A 91 8.73 -1.80 -9.56
CA THR A 91 7.74 -1.90 -10.63
C THR A 91 7.19 -3.32 -10.65
N TRP A 92 5.95 -3.48 -10.20
CA TRP A 92 5.27 -4.75 -10.26
C TRP A 92 4.72 -4.97 -11.66
N VAL A 93 5.29 -5.93 -12.37
CA VAL A 93 4.81 -6.41 -13.66
C VAL A 93 3.90 -7.61 -13.40
N LYS A 94 2.62 -7.43 -13.69
CA LYS A 94 1.56 -8.38 -13.31
C LYS A 94 1.48 -9.56 -14.25
N ARG A 95 1.48 -10.77 -13.68
CA ARG A 95 1.13 -12.01 -14.37
C ARG A 95 -0.34 -12.35 -14.18
N ASN A 96 -0.88 -13.13 -15.09
CA ASN A 96 -2.20 -13.72 -14.91
C ASN A 96 -2.18 -14.68 -13.70
N ARG A 97 -3.30 -14.69 -12.94
CA ARG A 97 -3.42 -15.52 -11.74
C ARG A 97 -3.49 -17.02 -12.05
N VAL A 98 -4.16 -17.39 -13.12
CA VAL A 98 -4.50 -18.79 -13.45
C VAL A 98 -3.66 -19.34 -14.60
N ALA A 99 -3.18 -18.47 -15.49
CA ALA A 99 -2.34 -18.89 -16.59
C ALA A 99 -0.87 -18.97 -16.14
N THR A 100 -0.24 -20.11 -16.36
CA THR A 100 1.19 -20.30 -16.10
C THR A 100 2.07 -19.40 -16.98
N GLU A 101 1.50 -18.85 -18.05
CA GLU A 101 2.17 -17.95 -18.99
C GLU A 101 1.30 -16.72 -19.30
N GLY A 102 1.95 -15.61 -19.59
CA GLY A 102 1.33 -14.38 -20.07
C GLY A 102 1.15 -13.29 -19.03
N TRP A 103 1.09 -12.09 -19.56
CA TRP A 103 0.92 -10.87 -18.79
C TRP A 103 -0.56 -10.62 -18.47
N PHE A 104 -0.84 -10.08 -17.29
CA PHE A 104 -2.15 -9.54 -16.99
C PHE A 104 -2.33 -8.20 -17.74
N TRP A 105 -3.47 -8.03 -18.41
CA TRP A 105 -3.81 -6.79 -19.11
C TRP A 105 -5.08 -6.17 -18.54
N GLY A 106 -4.89 -5.09 -17.80
CA GLY A 106 -5.98 -4.27 -17.29
C GLY A 106 -6.60 -3.36 -18.36
N MET A 107 -7.77 -2.82 -18.02
CA MET A 107 -8.46 -1.81 -18.83
C MET A 107 -7.81 -0.45 -18.60
N GLY A 108 -6.86 -0.08 -19.45
CA GLY A 108 -6.30 1.27 -19.46
C GLY A 108 -7.09 2.18 -20.40
N TRP A 109 -6.93 3.49 -20.26
CA TRP A 109 -7.67 4.49 -21.06
C TRP A 109 -7.08 4.71 -22.44
N TRP A 110 -5.76 4.70 -22.51
CA TRP A 110 -5.00 4.88 -23.74
C TRP A 110 -4.33 3.60 -24.19
N THR A 111 -3.75 2.87 -23.26
CA THR A 111 -3.09 1.60 -23.52
C THR A 111 -3.61 0.53 -22.56
N ARG A 112 -3.42 -0.74 -22.89
CA ARG A 112 -3.67 -1.82 -21.94
C ARG A 112 -2.68 -1.71 -20.78
N SER A 113 -3.20 -1.50 -19.58
CA SER A 113 -2.40 -1.25 -18.38
C SER A 113 -1.93 -2.57 -17.77
N ASN A 114 -0.67 -2.62 -17.35
CA ASN A 114 -0.13 -3.76 -16.61
C ASN A 114 0.55 -3.32 -15.30
N PRO A 115 1.66 -2.52 -15.32
CA PRO A 115 2.45 -2.34 -14.11
C PRO A 115 1.77 -1.46 -13.07
N GLU A 116 2.12 -1.73 -11.80
CA GLU A 116 1.97 -0.79 -10.70
C GLU A 116 3.34 -0.39 -10.15
N PHE A 117 3.40 0.80 -9.60
CA PHE A 117 4.64 1.41 -9.14
C PHE A 117 4.64 1.57 -7.63
N CYS A 118 5.73 1.19 -7.00
CA CYS A 118 6.03 1.53 -5.62
C CYS A 118 7.08 2.65 -5.64
N LEU A 119 6.64 3.86 -5.36
CA LEU A 119 7.47 5.05 -5.34
C LEU A 119 8.26 5.09 -4.04
N MET A 120 9.50 5.56 -4.09
CA MET A 120 10.32 5.80 -2.91
C MET A 120 10.55 7.30 -2.71
N GLY A 121 10.30 7.76 -1.49
CA GLY A 121 10.68 9.07 -1.02
C GLY A 121 11.49 8.98 0.25
N THR A 122 12.29 10.00 0.53
CA THR A 122 13.09 10.09 1.77
C THR A 122 12.77 11.36 2.54
N ARG A 123 12.99 11.27 3.85
CA ARG A 123 13.04 12.37 4.79
C ARG A 123 14.37 12.26 5.54
N GLY A 124 15.09 13.36 5.72
CA GLY A 124 16.44 13.33 6.28
C GLY A 124 17.43 12.57 5.39
N ASP A 125 18.29 11.76 5.99
CA ASP A 125 19.35 11.02 5.30
C ASP A 125 19.37 9.53 5.67
N PRO A 126 18.29 8.77 5.37
CA PRO A 126 18.24 7.35 5.65
C PRO A 126 19.27 6.59 4.82
N LYS A 127 19.86 5.55 5.39
CA LYS A 127 20.90 4.75 4.72
C LYS A 127 20.35 3.38 4.34
N ARG A 128 20.63 2.98 3.10
CA ARG A 128 20.40 1.59 2.66
C ARG A 128 21.55 0.69 3.15
N VAL A 129 21.23 -0.55 3.49
CA VAL A 129 22.21 -1.55 3.91
C VAL A 129 22.61 -2.47 2.76
N GLU A 130 21.68 -2.84 1.87
CA GLU A 130 21.97 -3.65 0.70
C GLU A 130 21.88 -2.81 -0.60
N LYS A 131 22.77 -3.09 -1.56
CA LYS A 131 22.84 -2.37 -2.83
C LYS A 131 22.31 -3.17 -4.02
N ASN A 132 22.06 -4.46 -3.84
CA ASN A 132 21.69 -5.41 -4.90
C ASN A 132 20.22 -5.84 -4.81
N VAL A 133 19.33 -4.91 -4.49
CA VAL A 133 17.90 -5.15 -4.49
C VAL A 133 17.32 -4.71 -5.83
N HIS A 134 16.75 -5.67 -6.57
CA HIS A 134 16.23 -5.42 -7.92
C HIS A 134 14.87 -4.74 -7.87
N SER A 135 14.61 -3.82 -8.80
CA SER A 135 13.40 -3.01 -8.85
C SER A 135 12.22 -3.69 -9.55
N VAL A 136 12.47 -4.64 -10.45
CA VAL A 136 11.37 -5.35 -11.14
C VAL A 136 10.84 -6.47 -10.26
N VAL A 137 9.52 -6.48 -10.08
CA VAL A 137 8.77 -7.52 -9.36
C VAL A 137 7.86 -8.19 -10.38
N ASP A 138 8.15 -9.42 -10.72
CA ASP A 138 7.36 -10.24 -11.64
C ASP A 138 6.52 -11.23 -10.84
N ALA A 139 5.25 -10.89 -10.62
CA ALA A 139 4.38 -11.67 -9.75
C ALA A 139 2.93 -11.72 -10.27
N PRO A 140 2.18 -12.80 -9.99
CA PRO A 140 0.78 -12.88 -10.36
C PRO A 140 -0.06 -11.85 -9.60
N VAL A 141 -1.20 -11.48 -10.20
CA VAL A 141 -2.21 -10.66 -9.51
C VAL A 141 -2.80 -11.44 -8.35
N GLY A 142 -2.80 -10.83 -7.17
CA GLY A 142 -3.41 -11.36 -5.96
C GLY A 142 -4.93 -11.15 -5.92
N GLU A 143 -5.58 -11.69 -4.88
CA GLU A 143 -6.97 -11.38 -4.58
C GLU A 143 -7.12 -9.93 -4.17
N HIS A 144 -8.23 -9.32 -4.58
CA HIS A 144 -8.56 -7.94 -4.17
C HIS A 144 -7.44 -6.91 -4.35
N SER A 145 -6.59 -7.07 -5.39
CA SER A 145 -5.45 -6.15 -5.65
C SER A 145 -4.35 -6.18 -4.58
N ALA A 146 -4.20 -7.31 -3.85
CA ALA A 146 -3.10 -7.48 -2.91
C ALA A 146 -1.75 -7.31 -3.61
N LYS A 147 -0.87 -6.54 -2.98
CA LYS A 147 0.49 -6.32 -3.49
C LYS A 147 1.38 -7.53 -3.23
N PRO A 148 2.39 -7.79 -4.08
CA PRO A 148 3.30 -8.91 -3.90
C PRO A 148 4.01 -8.86 -2.54
N ALA A 149 3.90 -9.94 -1.75
CA ALA A 149 4.51 -10.02 -0.42
C ALA A 149 6.04 -9.84 -0.46
N GLU A 150 6.68 -10.30 -1.53
CA GLU A 150 8.14 -10.16 -1.73
C GLU A 150 8.64 -8.70 -1.69
N VAL A 151 7.76 -7.71 -1.90
CA VAL A 151 8.16 -6.31 -1.80
C VAL A 151 8.52 -5.93 -0.37
N ARG A 152 7.80 -6.47 0.63
CA ARG A 152 8.15 -6.29 2.05
C ARG A 152 9.54 -6.85 2.34
N ASP A 153 9.86 -8.05 1.82
CA ASP A 153 11.17 -8.69 2.00
C ASP A 153 12.29 -7.88 1.31
N ARG A 154 12.02 -7.38 0.11
CA ARG A 154 12.95 -6.51 -0.62
C ARG A 154 13.22 -5.20 0.11
N ILE A 155 12.19 -4.60 0.74
CA ILE A 155 12.35 -3.40 1.56
C ILE A 155 13.21 -3.70 2.79
N VAL A 156 12.98 -4.82 3.47
CA VAL A 156 13.80 -5.23 4.63
C VAL A 156 15.25 -5.48 4.21
N ARG A 157 15.48 -6.14 3.08
CA ARG A 157 16.85 -6.30 2.53
C ARG A 157 17.52 -4.96 2.23
N LEU A 158 16.76 -4.02 1.64
CA LEU A 158 17.28 -2.70 1.27
C LEU A 158 17.63 -1.85 2.50
N MET A 159 16.74 -1.83 3.50
CA MET A 159 16.80 -0.90 4.62
C MET A 159 17.33 -1.51 5.92
N GLY A 160 17.40 -2.84 6.00
CA GLY A 160 17.77 -3.57 7.21
C GLY A 160 16.59 -3.80 8.15
N ASP A 161 16.88 -4.42 9.29
CA ASP A 161 15.90 -4.68 10.35
C ASP A 161 15.74 -3.43 11.24
N VAL A 162 14.88 -2.52 10.78
CA VAL A 162 14.59 -1.22 11.40
C VAL A 162 13.11 -1.11 11.73
N PRO A 163 12.69 -0.20 12.64
CA PRO A 163 11.27 0.06 12.90
C PRO A 163 10.52 0.39 11.61
N ARG A 164 9.48 -0.39 11.32
CA ARG A 164 8.72 -0.31 10.08
C ARG A 164 7.24 -0.51 10.28
N ILE A 165 6.45 0.16 9.45
CA ILE A 165 4.99 0.09 9.46
C ILE A 165 4.45 -0.03 8.04
N GLU A 166 3.35 -0.79 7.89
CA GLU A 166 2.51 -0.79 6.71
C GLU A 166 1.21 -0.04 7.00
N LEU A 167 0.98 1.06 6.29
CA LEU A 167 -0.26 1.83 6.35
C LEU A 167 -1.26 1.29 5.33
N PHE A 168 -2.54 1.28 5.69
CA PHE A 168 -3.63 0.65 4.94
C PHE A 168 -3.43 -0.86 4.79
N ALA A 169 -2.77 -1.46 5.78
CA ALA A 169 -2.50 -2.89 5.84
C ALA A 169 -3.80 -3.69 5.85
N ARG A 170 -3.79 -4.83 5.16
CA ARG A 170 -4.92 -5.79 5.12
C ARG A 170 -4.72 -6.96 6.07
N GLU A 171 -3.48 -7.22 6.43
CA GLU A 171 -3.06 -8.32 7.30
C GLU A 171 -1.92 -7.86 8.22
N ARG A 172 -1.74 -8.58 9.33
CA ARG A 172 -0.57 -8.40 10.18
C ARG A 172 0.55 -9.32 9.70
N VAL A 173 1.71 -8.75 9.42
CA VAL A 173 2.90 -9.49 8.98
C VAL A 173 3.97 -9.39 10.05
N GLN A 174 4.62 -10.51 10.35
CA GLN A 174 5.68 -10.55 11.36
C GLN A 174 6.79 -9.53 11.05
N GLY A 175 7.16 -8.76 12.06
CA GLY A 175 8.20 -7.73 11.95
C GLY A 175 7.73 -6.42 11.30
N TRP A 176 6.45 -6.28 10.97
CA TRP A 176 5.84 -5.04 10.52
C TRP A 176 4.75 -4.60 11.50
N GLU A 177 4.80 -3.35 11.94
CA GLU A 177 3.61 -2.73 12.52
C GLU A 177 2.57 -2.55 11.41
N ALA A 178 1.28 -2.60 11.75
CA ALA A 178 0.21 -2.56 10.76
C ALA A 178 -0.90 -1.62 11.20
N TRP A 179 -1.32 -0.74 10.29
CA TRP A 179 -2.45 0.16 10.47
C TRP A 179 -3.35 0.13 9.25
N GLY A 180 -4.64 -0.13 9.45
CA GLY A 180 -5.64 -0.18 8.37
C GLY A 180 -6.95 -0.79 8.84
N ASN A 181 -8.04 -0.44 8.19
CA ASN A 181 -9.40 -0.87 8.57
C ASN A 181 -9.59 -2.39 8.54
N GLU A 182 -8.93 -3.08 7.61
CA GLU A 182 -9.06 -4.55 7.48
C GLU A 182 -8.33 -5.29 8.62
N VAL A 183 -7.22 -4.74 9.11
CA VAL A 183 -6.47 -5.30 10.25
C VAL A 183 -7.26 -5.20 11.54
N GLU A 184 -7.96 -4.08 11.76
CA GLU A 184 -8.76 -3.84 12.97
C GLU A 184 -10.03 -4.68 12.96
N ALA A 185 -10.70 -4.81 11.81
CA ALA A 185 -11.87 -5.64 11.64
C ALA A 185 -11.58 -7.13 11.95
N ASN A 186 -10.41 -7.64 11.54
CA ASN A 186 -9.99 -9.01 11.79
C ASN A 186 -9.63 -9.24 13.28
N ALA A 187 -9.11 -8.24 13.97
CA ALA A 187 -8.83 -8.33 15.41
C ALA A 187 -10.12 -8.43 16.26
N GLY A 188 -11.18 -7.72 15.85
CA GLY A 188 -12.49 -7.78 16.52
C GLY A 188 -13.23 -9.12 16.36
N ASN A 189 -12.94 -9.86 15.30
CA ASN A 189 -13.64 -11.12 15.01
C ASN A 189 -13.01 -12.36 15.71
N GLN A 190 -11.80 -12.25 16.24
CA GLN A 190 -11.14 -13.33 16.99
C GLN A 190 -11.59 -13.42 18.47
N GLY A 191 -12.41 -12.47 18.95
CA GLY A 191 -12.90 -12.40 20.32
C GLY A 191 -14.24 -13.10 20.59
N GLN A 192 -14.93 -13.63 19.59
CA GLN A 192 -16.19 -14.35 19.76
C GLN A 192 -15.98 -15.87 19.68
N THR A 193 -15.59 -16.48 20.80
CA THR A 193 -15.72 -17.94 21.00
C THR A 193 -17.22 -18.26 21.04
N PRO A 194 -17.73 -19.26 20.29
CA PRO A 194 -19.11 -19.69 20.42
C PRO A 194 -19.34 -20.19 21.84
N ARG A 195 -20.30 -19.59 22.56
CA ARG A 195 -20.78 -20.15 23.83
C ARG A 195 -21.41 -21.50 23.51
N GLY A 196 -20.80 -22.54 24.04
CA GLY A 196 -21.34 -23.90 23.96
C GLY A 196 -22.77 -23.94 24.45
N GLU A 197 -23.67 -24.40 23.63
CA GLU A 197 -25.00 -24.84 24.06
C GLU A 197 -24.83 -26.13 24.86
N THR A 198 -25.02 -26.03 26.17
CA THR A 198 -25.22 -27.18 27.01
C THR A 198 -26.67 -27.60 26.85
N HIS A 199 -26.92 -28.71 26.19
CA HIS A 199 -28.18 -29.43 26.27
C HIS A 199 -28.17 -30.28 27.55
N GLU A 200 -29.09 -29.97 28.47
CA GLU A 200 -29.65 -30.91 29.45
C GLU A 200 -30.82 -31.66 28.80
#